data_57890c243bfdb1f3da5cee1ff86d0cc7
#
_entry.id   57890c243bfdb1f3da5cee1ff86d0cc7
#
_cell.length_a   1.000
_cell.length_b   1.000
_cell.length_c   1.000
_cell.angle_alpha   90.00
_cell.angle_beta   90.00
_cell.angle_gamma   90.00
#
_symmetry.space_group_name_H-M   'P 1'
#
loop_
_entity.id
_entity.type
_entity.pdbx_description
1 polymer ?
#
loop_
_entity_poly.entity_id
_entity_poly.type
_entity_poly.pdbx_seq_one_letter_code
_entity_poly.pdbx_strand_id
1 'polypeptide(L)'
;SYLLNLHLPNHINENWLNLFSKELKKIQRKYGFYLLGGDLSKSNKLIISSTFFGIIKKKLEIFQNKFNLHDDILITGNIGESKIGLEILKKKFLSNINSSQYFIKKYLFPLPCKLGPLIASHVNSMKDISDGLIGDLTDMLNNRYGALINVNKIPLSVKAKKILQIKNNFRIENLLNAGDDYELIIICSQKNRNKIFRIANK
;
A
#
# COMPACT_ATOMS: atom_id res chain seq x y z
N SER A 1 3.97 12.50 -13.67
CA SER A 1 2.84 13.30 -14.20
C SER A 1 1.55 12.50 -14.18
N TYR A 2 0.40 13.13 -14.30
CA TYR A 2 -0.89 12.43 -14.30
C TYR A 2 -1.97 13.17 -15.08
N LEU A 3 -3.02 12.43 -15.46
CA LEU A 3 -4.30 12.93 -15.95
C LEU A 3 -5.34 12.81 -14.83
N LEU A 4 -6.30 13.73 -14.77
CA LEU A 4 -7.36 13.75 -13.77
C LEU A 4 -8.72 13.95 -14.44
N ASN A 5 -9.64 13.01 -14.26
CA ASN A 5 -11.02 13.14 -14.68
C ASN A 5 -11.91 13.30 -13.44
N LEU A 6 -12.74 14.34 -13.45
CA LEU A 6 -13.70 14.65 -12.40
C LEU A 6 -15.10 14.60 -12.96
N HIS A 7 -15.95 13.72 -12.43
CA HIS A 7 -17.37 13.71 -12.70
C HIS A 7 -18.09 14.26 -11.47
N LEU A 8 -18.75 15.40 -11.63
CA LEU A 8 -19.25 16.21 -10.53
C LEU A 8 -20.78 16.20 -10.46
N PRO A 9 -21.37 15.84 -9.32
CA PRO A 9 -22.80 16.04 -9.09
C PRO A 9 -23.13 17.53 -8.85
N ASN A 10 -24.37 17.89 -9.09
CA ASN A 10 -24.83 19.29 -9.05
C ASN A 10 -24.65 19.98 -7.66
N HIS A 11 -24.52 19.21 -6.58
CA HIS A 11 -24.30 19.77 -5.25
C HIS A 11 -22.83 20.15 -4.96
N ILE A 12 -21.89 19.79 -5.83
CA ILE A 12 -20.50 20.22 -5.69
C ILE A 12 -20.40 21.68 -6.14
N ASN A 13 -19.99 22.52 -5.23
CA ASN A 13 -19.87 23.95 -5.43
C ASN A 13 -18.40 24.38 -5.66
N GLU A 14 -18.22 25.65 -6.01
CA GLU A 14 -16.91 26.24 -6.27
C GLU A 14 -15.98 26.17 -5.06
N ASN A 15 -16.52 26.32 -3.83
CA ASN A 15 -15.71 26.21 -2.62
C ASN A 15 -15.08 24.83 -2.47
N TRP A 16 -15.83 23.76 -2.74
CA TRP A 16 -15.31 22.40 -2.72
C TRP A 16 -14.18 22.23 -3.76
N LEU A 17 -14.36 22.74 -4.98
CA LEU A 17 -13.35 22.66 -6.04
C LEU A 17 -12.08 23.42 -5.67
N ASN A 18 -12.21 24.58 -5.04
CA ASN A 18 -11.07 25.37 -4.56
C ASN A 18 -10.30 24.64 -3.46
N LEU A 19 -10.99 24.01 -2.51
CA LEU A 19 -10.36 23.21 -1.46
C LEU A 19 -9.69 21.97 -2.05
N PHE A 20 -10.35 21.26 -2.92
CA PHE A 20 -9.80 20.07 -3.59
C PHE A 20 -8.52 20.41 -4.38
N SER A 21 -8.56 21.44 -5.22
CA SER A 21 -7.39 21.84 -6.02
C SER A 21 -6.24 22.36 -5.15
N LYS A 22 -6.52 23.04 -4.03
CA LYS A 22 -5.52 23.48 -3.05
C LYS A 22 -4.80 22.29 -2.42
N GLU A 23 -5.54 21.26 -1.98
CA GLU A 23 -4.95 20.06 -1.38
C GLU A 23 -4.18 19.23 -2.42
N LEU A 24 -4.75 19.10 -3.62
CA LEU A 24 -4.08 18.42 -4.74
C LEU A 24 -2.74 19.08 -5.08
N LYS A 25 -2.69 20.42 -5.12
CA LYS A 25 -1.47 21.19 -5.35
C LYS A 25 -0.41 20.98 -4.25
N LYS A 26 -0.81 20.78 -2.99
CA LYS A 26 0.11 20.42 -1.91
C LYS A 26 0.74 19.04 -2.14
N ILE A 27 -0.07 18.06 -2.54
CA ILE A 27 0.40 16.68 -2.84
C ILE A 27 1.34 16.70 -4.05
N GLN A 28 0.99 17.42 -5.13
CA GLN A 28 1.86 17.60 -6.29
C GLN A 28 3.24 18.13 -5.91
N ARG A 29 3.30 19.18 -5.09
CA ARG A 29 4.56 19.75 -4.60
C ARG A 29 5.35 18.78 -3.73
N LYS A 30 4.65 18.05 -2.85
CA LYS A 30 5.28 17.09 -1.93
C LYS A 30 5.94 15.93 -2.67
N TYR A 31 5.32 15.43 -3.74
CA TYR A 31 5.79 14.24 -4.47
C TYR A 31 6.42 14.56 -5.84
N GLY A 32 6.45 15.82 -6.26
CA GLY A 32 7.13 16.25 -7.47
C GLY A 32 6.48 15.75 -8.77
N PHE A 33 5.13 15.69 -8.84
CA PHE A 33 4.42 15.34 -10.05
C PHE A 33 3.46 16.45 -10.51
N TYR A 34 3.04 16.41 -11.79
CA TYR A 34 2.30 17.49 -12.43
C TYR A 34 1.05 16.98 -13.10
N LEU A 35 -0.03 17.77 -13.03
CA LEU A 35 -1.24 17.59 -13.84
C LEU A 35 -0.92 17.93 -15.29
N LEU A 36 -1.12 16.98 -16.21
CA LEU A 36 -0.95 17.18 -17.66
C LEU A 36 -2.26 17.61 -18.32
N GLY A 37 -3.39 17.22 -17.76
CA GLY A 37 -4.70 17.49 -18.30
C GLY A 37 -5.75 16.54 -17.73
N GLY A 38 -6.90 16.48 -18.33
CA GLY A 38 -8.01 15.63 -17.90
C GLY A 38 -9.33 16.15 -18.42
N ASP A 39 -10.41 15.74 -17.79
CA ASP A 39 -11.76 16.16 -18.13
C ASP A 39 -12.59 16.51 -16.90
N LEU A 40 -13.57 17.39 -17.09
CA LEU A 40 -14.52 17.78 -16.08
C LEU A 40 -15.93 17.68 -16.67
N SER A 41 -16.73 16.76 -16.15
CA SER A 41 -18.06 16.49 -16.65
C SER A 41 -19.10 16.37 -15.52
N LYS A 42 -20.39 16.49 -15.89
CA LYS A 42 -21.50 16.32 -14.95
C LYS A 42 -21.81 14.85 -14.73
N SER A 43 -22.20 14.49 -13.51
CA SER A 43 -22.63 13.14 -13.14
C SER A 43 -23.57 13.18 -11.93
N ASN A 44 -24.28 12.10 -11.69
CA ASN A 44 -25.11 11.96 -10.48
C ASN A 44 -24.30 11.63 -9.22
N LYS A 45 -23.04 11.20 -9.39
CA LYS A 45 -22.12 10.84 -8.30
C LYS A 45 -20.78 11.52 -8.49
N LEU A 46 -20.10 11.82 -7.39
CA LEU A 46 -18.71 12.26 -7.45
C LEU A 46 -17.84 11.07 -7.82
N ILE A 47 -17.17 11.17 -8.98
CA ILE A 47 -16.19 10.18 -9.43
C ILE A 47 -14.87 10.94 -9.70
N ILE A 48 -13.80 10.45 -9.12
CA ILE A 48 -12.45 10.98 -9.29
C ILE A 48 -11.60 9.85 -9.86
N SER A 49 -11.10 10.03 -11.09
CA SER A 49 -10.22 9.06 -11.73
C SER A 49 -8.90 9.72 -12.09
N SER A 50 -7.80 9.08 -11.74
CA SER A 50 -6.46 9.58 -12.05
C SER A 50 -5.61 8.49 -12.69
N THR A 51 -4.89 8.87 -13.76
CA THR A 51 -3.94 7.99 -14.45
C THR A 51 -2.55 8.58 -14.30
N PHE A 52 -1.64 7.86 -13.67
CA PHE A 52 -0.28 8.32 -13.43
C PHE A 52 0.70 7.77 -14.45
N PHE A 53 1.62 8.63 -14.89
CA PHE A 53 2.72 8.28 -15.78
C PHE A 53 4.05 8.49 -15.07
N GLY A 54 4.92 7.49 -15.13
CA GLY A 54 6.27 7.55 -14.59
C GLY A 54 7.31 7.12 -15.63
N ILE A 55 8.56 7.45 -15.37
CA ILE A 55 9.70 7.01 -16.18
C ILE A 55 10.58 6.17 -15.30
N ILE A 56 10.89 4.97 -15.74
CA ILE A 56 11.83 4.07 -15.08
C ILE A 56 13.10 3.90 -15.92
N LYS A 57 14.26 3.91 -15.28
CA LYS A 57 15.51 3.57 -15.96
C LYS A 57 15.52 2.06 -16.25
N LYS A 58 15.82 1.65 -17.48
CA LYS A 58 15.79 0.24 -17.94
C LYS A 58 16.50 -0.74 -16.98
N LYS A 59 17.62 -0.36 -16.40
CA LYS A 59 18.35 -1.19 -15.41
C LYS A 59 17.66 -1.34 -14.05
N LEU A 60 16.60 -0.58 -13.77
CA LEU A 60 15.79 -0.64 -12.55
C LEU A 60 14.40 -1.23 -12.82
N GLU A 61 14.19 -1.76 -14.02
CA GLU A 61 12.96 -2.45 -14.39
C GLU A 61 12.83 -3.74 -13.58
N ILE A 62 11.70 -3.90 -12.90
CA ILE A 62 11.41 -5.06 -12.06
C ILE A 62 10.18 -5.75 -12.60
N PHE A 63 10.31 -7.06 -12.84
CA PHE A 63 9.19 -7.90 -13.26
C PHE A 63 8.56 -8.58 -12.05
N GLN A 64 7.24 -8.59 -11.97
CA GLN A 64 6.52 -9.11 -10.80
C GLN A 64 6.66 -10.62 -10.59
N ASN A 65 7.02 -11.37 -11.61
CA ASN A 65 7.05 -12.84 -11.61
C ASN A 65 8.42 -13.44 -11.97
N LYS A 66 9.50 -12.69 -11.75
CA LYS A 66 10.88 -13.14 -12.03
C LYS A 66 11.60 -13.48 -10.74
N PHE A 67 11.64 -14.76 -10.39
CA PHE A 67 12.31 -15.26 -9.16
C PHE A 67 12.72 -16.72 -9.35
N ASN A 68 13.49 -17.27 -8.40
CA ASN A 68 14.01 -18.63 -8.40
C ASN A 68 13.53 -19.39 -7.17
N LEU A 69 13.63 -20.72 -7.21
CA LEU A 69 13.43 -21.55 -6.01
C LEU A 69 14.42 -21.11 -4.92
N HIS A 70 13.95 -21.16 -3.68
CA HIS A 70 14.71 -20.77 -2.47
C HIS A 70 15.05 -19.28 -2.37
N ASP A 71 14.45 -18.43 -3.20
CA ASP A 71 14.51 -16.98 -2.96
C ASP A 71 13.78 -16.63 -1.66
N ASP A 72 14.28 -15.62 -0.96
CA ASP A 72 13.66 -15.09 0.25
C ASP A 72 12.50 -14.15 -0.11
N ILE A 73 11.44 -14.20 0.70
CA ILE A 73 10.33 -13.25 0.68
C ILE A 73 10.52 -12.29 1.85
N LEU A 74 10.64 -11.01 1.55
CA LEU A 74 10.75 -9.93 2.52
C LEU A 74 9.55 -9.00 2.39
N ILE A 75 9.17 -8.36 3.49
CA ILE A 75 8.04 -7.43 3.55
C ILE A 75 8.52 -6.15 4.22
N THR A 76 8.10 -5.00 3.69
CA THR A 76 8.34 -3.71 4.34
C THR A 76 7.25 -3.41 5.37
N GLY A 77 7.54 -2.52 6.31
CA GLY A 77 6.57 -1.95 7.27
C GLY A 77 5.84 -2.97 8.14
N ASN A 78 4.58 -2.69 8.42
CA ASN A 78 3.70 -3.55 9.21
C ASN A 78 2.42 -3.87 8.43
N ILE A 79 1.98 -5.10 8.51
CA ILE A 79 0.82 -5.62 7.77
C ILE A 79 -0.46 -5.50 8.59
N GLY A 80 -1.58 -5.18 7.90
CA GLY A 80 -2.94 -5.19 8.43
C GLY A 80 -3.32 -3.96 9.26
N GLU A 81 -2.47 -2.93 9.33
CA GLU A 81 -2.80 -1.69 10.06
C GLU A 81 -3.95 -0.94 9.41
N SER A 82 -4.02 -0.93 8.09
CA SER A 82 -5.12 -0.34 7.32
C SER A 82 -6.43 -1.08 7.57
N LYS A 83 -6.40 -2.41 7.64
CA LYS A 83 -7.57 -3.22 7.98
C LYS A 83 -8.14 -2.86 9.35
N ILE A 84 -7.31 -2.74 10.36
CA ILE A 84 -7.75 -2.33 11.70
C ILE A 84 -8.40 -0.94 11.64
N GLY A 85 -7.81 0.00 10.90
CA GLY A 85 -8.35 1.34 10.69
C GLY A 85 -9.75 1.33 10.06
N LEU A 86 -9.94 0.52 9.02
CA LEU A 86 -11.22 0.32 8.36
C LEU A 86 -12.28 -0.28 9.31
N GLU A 87 -11.93 -1.30 10.11
CA GLU A 87 -12.87 -1.92 11.05
C GLU A 87 -13.30 -0.96 12.17
N ILE A 88 -12.39 -0.07 12.60
CA ILE A 88 -12.73 1.02 13.54
C ILE A 88 -13.71 1.99 12.90
N LEU A 89 -13.47 2.44 11.67
CA LEU A 89 -14.37 3.35 10.94
C LEU A 89 -15.75 2.73 10.71
N LYS A 90 -15.81 1.44 10.42
CA LYS A 90 -17.05 0.67 10.29
C LYS A 90 -17.74 0.39 11.63
N LYS A 91 -17.21 0.93 12.74
CA LYS A 91 -17.74 0.73 14.12
C LYS A 91 -17.81 -0.75 14.55
N LYS A 92 -17.08 -1.65 13.88
CA LYS A 92 -17.01 -3.06 14.26
C LYS A 92 -16.13 -3.29 15.48
N PHE A 93 -15.22 -2.36 15.76
CA PHE A 93 -14.46 -2.31 17.00
C PHE A 93 -15.04 -1.22 17.90
N LEU A 94 -15.47 -1.60 19.11
CA LEU A 94 -15.98 -0.66 20.10
C LEU A 94 -14.91 0.39 20.46
N SER A 95 -15.35 1.60 20.71
CA SER A 95 -14.65 2.89 20.73
C SER A 95 -13.49 3.10 21.71
N ASN A 96 -13.06 2.12 22.48
CA ASN A 96 -12.04 2.28 23.54
C ASN A 96 -10.65 1.77 23.18
N ILE A 97 -10.27 1.86 21.90
CA ILE A 97 -8.90 1.53 21.50
C ILE A 97 -8.07 2.81 21.55
N ASN A 98 -7.17 2.93 22.52
CA ASN A 98 -6.27 4.08 22.68
C ASN A 98 -5.42 4.43 21.45
N SER A 99 -5.40 3.55 20.43
CA SER A 99 -4.68 3.71 19.18
C SER A 99 -5.58 3.92 17.96
N SER A 100 -6.87 4.19 18.13
CA SER A 100 -7.86 4.31 17.03
C SER A 100 -7.40 5.29 15.96
N GLN A 101 -7.00 6.49 16.35
CA GLN A 101 -6.53 7.54 15.42
C GLN A 101 -5.31 7.12 14.61
N TYR A 102 -4.40 6.34 15.19
CA TYR A 102 -3.24 5.81 14.50
C TYR A 102 -3.65 4.89 13.35
N PHE A 103 -4.53 3.92 13.59
CA PHE A 103 -4.99 2.98 12.57
C PHE A 103 -5.89 3.65 11.52
N ILE A 104 -6.79 4.55 11.94
CA ILE A 104 -7.61 5.34 11.02
C ILE A 104 -6.72 6.14 10.05
N LYS A 105 -5.64 6.76 10.57
CA LYS A 105 -4.69 7.48 9.73
C LYS A 105 -3.96 6.56 8.75
N LYS A 106 -3.60 5.34 9.15
CA LYS A 106 -2.97 4.36 8.25
C LYS A 106 -3.88 4.00 7.07
N TYR A 107 -5.18 3.83 7.33
CA TYR A 107 -6.16 3.54 6.29
C TYR A 107 -6.46 4.75 5.39
N LEU A 108 -6.74 5.93 5.97
CA LEU A 108 -7.16 7.11 5.19
C LEU A 108 -6.01 7.82 4.47
N PHE A 109 -4.78 7.69 4.97
CA PHE A 109 -3.61 8.41 4.47
C PHE A 109 -2.41 7.48 4.33
N PRO A 110 -2.51 6.45 3.47
CA PRO A 110 -1.39 5.54 3.24
C PRO A 110 -0.21 6.31 2.66
N LEU A 111 0.99 5.94 3.06
CA LEU A 111 2.22 6.52 2.54
C LEU A 111 2.95 5.46 1.72
N PRO A 112 3.24 5.71 0.44
CA PRO A 112 3.95 4.76 -0.39
C PRO A 112 5.36 4.51 0.16
N CYS A 113 5.77 3.24 0.14
CA CYS A 113 7.10 2.84 0.58
C CYS A 113 8.17 3.40 -0.36
N LYS A 114 9.13 4.14 0.18
CA LYS A 114 10.22 4.76 -0.60
C LYS A 114 11.39 3.83 -0.86
N LEU A 115 11.39 2.63 -0.31
CA LEU A 115 12.51 1.68 -0.40
C LEU A 115 12.65 1.10 -1.82
N GLY A 116 11.55 0.93 -2.55
CA GLY A 116 11.53 0.25 -3.85
C GLY A 116 12.63 0.71 -4.81
N PRO A 117 12.73 2.00 -5.18
CA PRO A 117 13.76 2.49 -6.09
C PRO A 117 15.20 2.26 -5.59
N LEU A 118 15.42 2.24 -4.27
CA LEU A 118 16.73 2.07 -3.65
C LEU A 118 17.25 0.63 -3.74
N ILE A 119 16.35 -0.34 -3.71
CA ILE A 119 16.69 -1.77 -3.71
C ILE A 119 16.46 -2.45 -5.07
N ALA A 120 15.90 -1.75 -6.05
CA ALA A 120 15.50 -2.30 -7.35
C ALA A 120 16.57 -3.16 -8.03
N SER A 121 17.86 -2.79 -7.94
CA SER A 121 18.97 -3.57 -8.50
C SER A 121 19.37 -4.82 -7.68
N HIS A 122 18.72 -5.08 -6.56
CA HIS A 122 19.04 -6.18 -5.63
C HIS A 122 17.90 -7.17 -5.43
N VAL A 123 16.77 -6.93 -6.08
CA VAL A 123 15.59 -7.77 -6.01
C VAL A 123 15.35 -8.51 -7.32
N ASN A 124 14.71 -9.65 -7.24
CA ASN A 124 14.29 -10.42 -8.41
C ASN A 124 12.87 -10.03 -8.82
N SER A 125 12.00 -9.81 -7.83
CA SER A 125 10.61 -9.40 -8.04
C SER A 125 10.15 -8.50 -6.90
N MET A 126 9.19 -7.60 -7.17
CA MET A 126 8.60 -6.72 -6.17
C MET A 126 7.20 -6.30 -6.59
N LYS A 127 6.29 -6.26 -5.62
CA LYS A 127 4.90 -5.80 -5.78
C LYS A 127 4.46 -5.07 -4.52
N ASP A 128 3.56 -4.12 -4.63
CA ASP A 128 2.89 -3.53 -3.47
C ASP A 128 1.80 -4.46 -2.90
N ILE A 129 1.45 -4.26 -1.64
CA ILE A 129 0.35 -4.95 -0.95
C ILE A 129 -0.87 -4.05 -1.01
N SER A 130 -1.71 -4.26 -2.03
CA SER A 130 -2.96 -3.54 -2.27
C SER A 130 -4.19 -4.38 -1.97
N ASP A 131 -4.17 -5.67 -2.29
CA ASP A 131 -5.29 -6.60 -2.11
C ASP A 131 -5.13 -7.50 -0.89
N GLY A 132 -3.95 -7.50 -0.30
CA GLY A 132 -3.56 -8.26 0.89
C GLY A 132 -2.35 -9.16 0.62
N LEU A 133 -1.56 -9.39 1.66
CA LEU A 133 -0.30 -10.12 1.56
C LEU A 133 -0.46 -11.47 0.84
N ILE A 134 -1.47 -12.25 1.20
CA ILE A 134 -1.66 -13.59 0.63
C ILE A 134 -2.10 -13.50 -0.82
N GLY A 135 -3.07 -12.64 -1.14
CA GLY A 135 -3.55 -12.44 -2.51
C GLY A 135 -2.43 -11.96 -3.43
N ASP A 136 -1.76 -10.87 -3.07
CA ASP A 136 -0.70 -10.28 -3.86
C ASP A 136 0.51 -11.21 -4.05
N LEU A 137 0.88 -11.96 -3.00
CA LEU A 137 1.93 -12.96 -3.12
C LEU A 137 1.52 -14.12 -4.05
N THR A 138 0.27 -14.58 -3.95
CA THR A 138 -0.25 -15.64 -4.84
C THR A 138 -0.20 -15.21 -6.30
N ASP A 139 -0.61 -13.98 -6.59
CA ASP A 139 -0.52 -13.40 -7.94
C ASP A 139 0.93 -13.34 -8.44
N MET A 140 1.87 -12.90 -7.60
CA MET A 140 3.28 -12.88 -7.95
C MET A 140 3.82 -14.27 -8.29
N LEU A 141 3.39 -15.31 -7.57
CA LEU A 141 3.82 -16.70 -7.78
C LEU A 141 3.17 -17.34 -9.02
N ASN A 142 2.11 -16.73 -9.56
CA ASN A 142 1.45 -17.11 -10.81
C ASN A 142 1.15 -18.62 -10.91
N ASN A 143 0.70 -19.24 -9.83
CA ASN A 143 0.40 -20.68 -9.69
C ASN A 143 1.54 -21.64 -10.11
N ARG A 144 2.77 -21.14 -10.27
CA ARG A 144 3.94 -21.95 -10.65
C ARG A 144 4.75 -22.42 -9.46
N TYR A 145 4.66 -21.71 -8.35
CA TYR A 145 5.44 -21.96 -7.13
C TYR A 145 4.57 -21.81 -5.90
N GLY A 146 4.96 -22.49 -4.83
CA GLY A 146 4.44 -22.23 -3.49
C GLY A 146 5.34 -21.31 -2.70
N ALA A 147 4.81 -20.75 -1.61
CA ALA A 147 5.57 -19.99 -0.64
C ALA A 147 5.39 -20.57 0.77
N LEU A 148 6.49 -20.63 1.52
CA LEU A 148 6.44 -20.97 2.95
C LEU A 148 6.45 -19.67 3.76
N ILE A 149 5.33 -19.38 4.40
CA ILE A 149 5.16 -18.18 5.22
C ILE A 149 5.28 -18.57 6.70
N ASN A 150 6.29 -18.04 7.37
CA ASN A 150 6.41 -18.16 8.83
C ASN A 150 5.59 -17.05 9.49
N VAL A 151 4.41 -17.40 10.00
CA VAL A 151 3.46 -16.46 10.62
C VAL A 151 4.10 -15.66 11.76
N ASN A 152 5.00 -16.26 12.54
CA ASN A 152 5.69 -15.58 13.64
C ASN A 152 6.69 -14.49 13.18
N LYS A 153 7.07 -14.51 11.89
CA LYS A 153 7.99 -13.53 11.31
C LYS A 153 7.27 -12.42 10.55
N ILE A 154 5.94 -12.49 10.44
CA ILE A 154 5.18 -11.42 9.79
C ILE A 154 5.29 -10.14 10.62
N PRO A 155 5.66 -9.00 10.00
CA PRO A 155 5.81 -7.75 10.71
C PRO A 155 4.45 -7.19 11.12
N LEU A 156 4.16 -7.25 12.41
CA LEU A 156 2.99 -6.63 13.03
C LEU A 156 3.44 -5.61 14.07
N SER A 157 2.85 -4.43 14.06
CA SER A 157 3.12 -3.45 15.12
C SER A 157 2.67 -3.96 16.50
N VAL A 158 3.29 -3.45 17.55
CA VAL A 158 2.88 -3.73 18.93
C VAL A 158 1.40 -3.43 19.15
N LYS A 159 0.90 -2.36 18.51
CA LYS A 159 -0.50 -1.96 18.58
C LYS A 159 -1.43 -2.99 17.90
N ALA A 160 -1.06 -3.49 16.72
CA ALA A 160 -1.82 -4.52 16.01
C ALA A 160 -1.83 -5.85 16.80
N LYS A 161 -0.71 -6.26 17.37
CA LYS A 161 -0.64 -7.46 18.25
C LYS A 161 -1.58 -7.36 19.44
N LYS A 162 -1.67 -6.18 20.08
CA LYS A 162 -2.63 -5.95 21.18
C LYS A 162 -4.08 -6.11 20.73
N ILE A 163 -4.43 -5.66 19.53
CA ILE A 163 -5.80 -5.82 19.00
C ILE A 163 -6.13 -7.30 18.80
N LEU A 164 -5.20 -8.09 18.23
CA LEU A 164 -5.38 -9.53 18.06
C LEU A 164 -5.57 -10.27 19.39
N GLN A 165 -4.93 -9.81 20.47
CA GLN A 165 -5.09 -10.39 21.82
C GLN A 165 -6.43 -10.06 22.47
N ILE A 166 -6.96 -8.84 22.23
CA ILE A 166 -8.18 -8.37 22.88
C ILE A 166 -9.44 -8.85 22.15
N LYS A 167 -9.37 -9.06 20.83
CA LYS A 167 -10.51 -9.37 19.98
C LYS A 167 -10.52 -10.84 19.55
N ASN A 168 -11.23 -11.68 20.31
CA ASN A 168 -11.30 -13.13 20.08
C ASN A 168 -11.70 -13.56 18.66
N ASN A 169 -12.52 -12.76 17.96
CA ASN A 169 -13.01 -13.04 16.61
C ASN A 169 -12.17 -12.35 15.51
N PHE A 170 -11.04 -11.71 15.88
CA PHE A 170 -10.17 -11.04 14.92
C PHE A 170 -8.80 -11.71 14.95
N ARG A 171 -8.50 -12.47 13.91
CA ARG A 171 -7.31 -13.31 13.81
C ARG A 171 -6.28 -12.70 12.85
N ILE A 172 -5.07 -13.24 12.86
CA ILE A 172 -3.99 -12.79 11.99
C ILE A 172 -4.37 -12.92 10.51
N GLU A 173 -5.12 -13.94 10.14
CA GLU A 173 -5.60 -14.17 8.77
C GLU A 173 -6.45 -12.99 8.27
N ASN A 174 -7.18 -12.33 9.16
CA ASN A 174 -7.93 -11.13 8.80
C ASN A 174 -7.03 -9.97 8.40
N LEU A 175 -5.80 -9.92 8.90
CA LEU A 175 -4.81 -8.93 8.53
C LEU A 175 -4.09 -9.29 7.24
N LEU A 176 -3.74 -10.58 7.05
CA LEU A 176 -2.99 -11.06 5.90
C LEU A 176 -3.78 -11.04 4.60
N ASN A 177 -5.10 -11.21 4.69
CA ASN A 177 -6.02 -11.18 3.55
C ASN A 177 -6.65 -9.81 3.32
N ALA A 178 -6.17 -8.77 3.99
CA ALA A 178 -6.69 -7.43 3.82
C ALA A 178 -5.68 -6.54 3.10
N GLY A 179 -6.18 -5.75 2.18
CA GLY A 179 -5.39 -4.81 1.40
C GLY A 179 -5.19 -3.45 2.06
N ASP A 180 -4.86 -2.49 1.23
CA ASP A 180 -4.66 -1.06 1.56
C ASP A 180 -3.45 -0.76 2.46
N ASP A 181 -2.53 -1.71 2.67
CA ASP A 181 -1.31 -1.44 3.45
C ASP A 181 -0.27 -0.65 2.64
N TYR A 182 -0.21 -0.85 1.32
CA TYR A 182 0.74 -0.23 0.37
C TYR A 182 2.21 -0.38 0.80
N GLU A 183 2.50 -1.45 1.51
CA GLU A 183 3.84 -1.94 1.78
C GLU A 183 4.35 -2.78 0.59
N LEU A 184 5.60 -3.20 0.58
CA LEU A 184 6.18 -3.97 -0.52
C LEU A 184 6.40 -5.43 -0.13
N ILE A 185 5.99 -6.35 -1.02
CA ILE A 185 6.49 -7.72 -1.08
C ILE A 185 7.73 -7.70 -1.96
N ILE A 186 8.82 -8.24 -1.47
CA ILE A 186 10.13 -8.26 -2.14
C ILE A 186 10.58 -9.71 -2.20
N ILE A 187 10.88 -10.19 -3.42
CA ILE A 187 11.49 -11.51 -3.62
C ILE A 187 12.93 -11.30 -4.06
N CYS A 188 13.87 -11.87 -3.36
CA CYS A 188 15.30 -11.72 -3.63
C CYS A 188 16.09 -12.98 -3.35
N SER A 189 17.23 -13.12 -4.03
CA SER A 189 18.17 -14.20 -3.71
C SER A 189 18.74 -14.04 -2.29
N GLN A 190 18.97 -15.13 -1.60
CA GLN A 190 19.51 -15.14 -0.23
C GLN A 190 20.80 -14.31 -0.07
N LYS A 191 21.67 -14.28 -1.07
CA LYS A 191 22.90 -13.48 -1.09
C LYS A 191 22.65 -11.97 -1.05
N ASN A 192 21.49 -11.50 -1.53
CA ASN A 192 21.12 -10.08 -1.55
C ASN A 192 20.39 -9.62 -0.28
N ARG A 193 19.85 -10.55 0.54
CA ARG A 193 19.08 -10.24 1.74
C ARG A 193 19.76 -9.23 2.65
N ASN A 194 21.01 -9.51 3.05
CA ASN A 194 21.75 -8.63 3.95
C ASN A 194 22.01 -7.24 3.37
N LYS A 195 22.17 -7.15 2.05
CA LYS A 195 22.35 -5.87 1.36
C LYS A 195 21.07 -5.04 1.37
N ILE A 196 19.92 -5.69 1.13
CA ILE A 196 18.61 -5.05 1.22
C ILE A 196 18.37 -4.52 2.64
N PHE A 197 18.62 -5.32 3.68
CA PHE A 197 18.50 -4.87 5.07
C PHE A 197 19.40 -3.68 5.41
N ARG A 198 20.64 -3.66 4.91
CA ARG A 198 21.53 -2.50 5.12
C ARG A 198 21.01 -1.23 4.46
N ILE A 199 20.36 -1.34 3.29
CA ILE A 199 19.74 -0.20 2.60
C ILE A 199 18.49 0.25 3.35
N ALA A 200 17.66 -0.68 3.81
CA ALA A 200 16.42 -0.38 4.50
C ALA A 200 16.61 0.27 5.88
N ASN A 201 17.77 0.05 6.54
CA ASN A 201 18.10 0.58 7.86
C ASN A 201 18.86 1.93 7.82
N LYS A 202 19.06 2.51 6.64
CA LYS A 202 19.62 3.85 6.44
C LYS A 202 18.53 4.91 6.32
#